data_de4881063ad8deebf701ffa24aafc017
#
_entry.id   de4881063ad8deebf701ffa24aafc017
#
_cell.length_a   1.000
_cell.length_b   1.000
_cell.length_c   1.000
_cell.angle_alpha   90.00
_cell.angle_beta   90.00
_cell.angle_gamma   90.00
#
_symmetry.space_group_name_H-M   'P 1'
#
loop_
_entity.id
_entity.type
_entity.pdbx_description
1 polymer ?
#
loop_
_entity_poly.entity_id
_entity_poly.type
_entity_poly.pdbx_seq_one_letter_code
_entity_poly.pdbx_strand_id
1 'polypeptide(L)'
;MSLNPFSKSELFISGLALDGVNLDDIAVVVAKELDLPENEVLVVDAREDLLTLDVLNSEIAVERIAGRAAELLEAIARVPGVKVLADAEIHSEGVLGLVNLPAENAASLPAAMTALDRQIRANVARRALVLPTGTEIIDRQVKDTNTPFLVELLKSEGFSADAGPAVADDMDSMIGALSEAILKGYGLVVTTGGTGAESKDHVVEAILALDPSAATPYVVHYHRGQGRHAKDGVRLAVGRVELTTFVALTGPHREVRLAAPVMLRGLKDGTDQNQLAEDMANLLRTELMAHRGSIEKRP
;
A
#
# COMPACT_ATOMS: atom_id res chain seq x y z
N MET A 1 1.96 -2.57 -16.31
CA MET A 1 1.25 -1.51 -15.55
C MET A 1 0.17 -0.94 -16.43
N SER A 2 -1.08 -0.84 -15.96
CA SER A 2 -2.10 -0.10 -16.70
C SER A 2 -1.90 1.38 -16.37
N LEU A 3 -1.62 2.20 -17.37
CA LEU A 3 -1.62 3.66 -17.24
C LEU A 3 -3.01 4.08 -16.75
N ASN A 4 -3.07 4.76 -15.62
CA ASN A 4 -4.30 5.43 -15.18
C ASN A 4 -4.35 6.79 -15.89
N PRO A 5 -5.22 6.99 -16.89
CA PRO A 5 -5.28 8.25 -17.63
C PRO A 5 -5.73 9.44 -16.77
N PHE A 6 -6.16 9.19 -15.53
CA PHE A 6 -6.50 10.22 -14.55
C PHE A 6 -5.35 10.56 -13.60
N SER A 7 -4.21 9.84 -13.66
CA SER A 7 -3.01 10.14 -12.91
C SER A 7 -2.01 10.77 -13.85
N LYS A 8 -2.12 12.09 -14.05
CA LYS A 8 -1.23 12.90 -14.88
C LYS A 8 -0.70 14.07 -14.07
N SER A 9 0.47 14.55 -14.44
CA SER A 9 1.02 15.81 -13.96
C SER A 9 1.15 16.76 -15.13
N GLU A 10 0.80 18.04 -14.93
CA GLU A 10 0.86 19.06 -15.96
C GLU A 10 2.11 19.90 -15.81
N LEU A 11 2.79 20.16 -16.93
CA LEU A 11 3.91 21.06 -17.03
C LEU A 11 3.47 22.29 -17.82
N PHE A 12 3.55 23.46 -17.21
CA PHE A 12 3.16 24.74 -17.81
C PHE A 12 4.42 25.50 -18.20
N ILE A 13 4.51 25.94 -19.44
CA ILE A 13 5.63 26.73 -19.96
C ILE A 13 5.09 28.05 -20.50
N SER A 14 5.47 29.15 -19.86
CA SER A 14 5.15 30.51 -20.30
C SER A 14 6.32 31.17 -21.02
N GLY A 15 6.07 32.27 -21.71
CA GLY A 15 7.11 33.05 -22.38
C GLY A 15 7.66 32.38 -23.65
N LEU A 16 6.83 31.64 -24.39
CA LEU A 16 7.17 31.07 -25.69
C LEU A 16 6.46 31.84 -26.81
N ALA A 17 7.20 32.18 -27.90
CA ALA A 17 6.61 32.58 -29.16
C ALA A 17 6.75 31.44 -30.17
N LEU A 18 5.61 31.02 -30.74
CA LEU A 18 5.51 29.88 -31.64
C LEU A 18 5.18 30.38 -33.05
N ASP A 19 5.96 29.96 -34.06
CA ASP A 19 5.74 30.30 -35.47
C ASP A 19 5.86 29.03 -36.34
N GLY A 20 4.74 28.48 -36.76
CA GLY A 20 4.66 27.27 -37.59
C GLY A 20 5.21 26.01 -36.94
N VAL A 21 5.22 25.92 -35.63
CA VAL A 21 5.79 24.83 -34.86
C VAL A 21 4.89 23.59 -34.90
N ASN A 22 5.50 22.41 -35.07
CA ASN A 22 4.86 21.16 -34.76
C ASN A 22 4.94 20.93 -33.23
N LEU A 23 3.80 20.93 -32.54
CA LEU A 23 3.75 20.78 -31.08
C LEU A 23 4.26 19.41 -30.60
N ASP A 24 4.13 18.37 -31.41
CA ASP A 24 4.65 17.04 -31.09
C ASP A 24 6.18 17.06 -30.98
N ASP A 25 6.87 17.90 -31.75
CA ASP A 25 8.34 18.02 -31.67
C ASP A 25 8.77 18.60 -30.32
N ILE A 26 7.97 19.48 -29.72
CA ILE A 26 8.21 19.99 -28.35
C ILE A 26 8.02 18.88 -27.34
N ALA A 27 6.93 18.09 -27.44
CA ALA A 27 6.68 16.98 -26.54
C ALA A 27 7.82 15.94 -26.56
N VAL A 28 8.31 15.59 -27.76
CA VAL A 28 9.44 14.68 -27.95
C VAL A 28 10.71 15.21 -27.29
N VAL A 29 11.01 16.50 -27.46
CA VAL A 29 12.19 17.13 -26.84
C VAL A 29 12.08 17.11 -25.32
N VAL A 30 10.91 17.44 -24.76
CA VAL A 30 10.70 17.41 -23.31
C VAL A 30 10.78 15.98 -22.78
N ALA A 31 10.17 15.00 -23.45
CA ALA A 31 10.27 13.59 -23.08
C ALA A 31 11.74 13.13 -23.01
N LYS A 32 12.52 13.47 -24.02
CA LYS A 32 13.94 13.12 -24.10
C LYS A 32 14.75 13.76 -22.96
N GLU A 33 14.52 15.03 -22.65
CA GLU A 33 15.24 15.72 -21.56
C GLU A 33 14.88 15.16 -20.18
N LEU A 34 13.65 14.67 -20.01
CA LEU A 34 13.20 14.04 -18.79
C LEU A 34 13.50 12.53 -18.74
N ASP A 35 14.14 11.97 -19.79
CA ASP A 35 14.41 10.54 -19.96
C ASP A 35 13.13 9.70 -19.83
N LEU A 36 12.07 10.16 -20.51
CA LEU A 36 10.77 9.51 -20.59
C LEU A 36 10.52 8.96 -22.01
N PRO A 37 9.68 7.95 -22.16
CA PRO A 37 9.16 7.53 -23.46
C PRO A 37 8.42 8.68 -24.16
N GLU A 38 8.60 8.83 -25.47
CA GLU A 38 7.98 9.92 -26.24
C GLU A 38 6.45 9.96 -26.13
N ASN A 39 5.82 8.82 -25.96
CA ASN A 39 4.36 8.69 -25.81
C ASN A 39 3.84 9.00 -24.38
N GLU A 40 4.71 9.34 -23.45
CA GLU A 40 4.34 9.73 -22.08
C GLU A 40 4.30 11.24 -21.87
N VAL A 41 4.66 12.04 -22.87
CA VAL A 41 4.57 13.51 -22.85
C VAL A 41 3.72 13.97 -24.01
N LEU A 42 2.70 14.75 -23.75
CA LEU A 42 1.72 15.23 -24.75
C LEU A 42 1.51 16.72 -24.58
N VAL A 43 1.51 17.49 -25.68
CA VAL A 43 1.01 18.87 -25.64
C VAL A 43 -0.52 18.83 -25.65
N VAL A 44 -1.13 19.40 -24.64
CA VAL A 44 -2.62 19.40 -24.48
C VAL A 44 -3.25 20.76 -24.68
N ASP A 45 -2.49 21.83 -24.50
CA ASP A 45 -2.97 23.21 -24.79
C ASP A 45 -1.79 24.09 -25.24
N ALA A 46 -2.05 24.96 -26.21
CA ALA A 46 -1.11 25.97 -26.67
C ALA A 46 -1.87 27.28 -26.89
N ARG A 47 -1.55 28.29 -26.10
CA ARG A 47 -2.09 29.65 -26.18
C ARG A 47 -0.98 30.64 -26.50
N GLU A 48 -1.33 31.93 -26.66
CA GLU A 48 -0.38 32.96 -27.10
C GLU A 48 0.94 32.98 -26.32
N ASP A 49 0.91 32.72 -25.02
CA ASP A 49 2.06 32.81 -24.11
C ASP A 49 2.22 31.58 -23.21
N LEU A 50 1.35 30.57 -23.32
CA LEU A 50 1.31 29.42 -22.46
C LEU A 50 1.21 28.12 -23.25
N LEU A 51 2.13 27.20 -22.99
CA LEU A 51 2.11 25.84 -23.46
C LEU A 51 1.89 24.90 -22.27
N THR A 52 0.94 23.99 -22.39
CA THR A 52 0.68 22.97 -21.38
C THR A 52 0.99 21.59 -21.92
N LEU A 53 1.79 20.84 -21.18
CA LEU A 53 2.09 19.44 -21.47
C LEU A 53 1.57 18.56 -20.36
N ASP A 54 0.93 17.45 -20.74
CA ASP A 54 0.62 16.35 -19.83
C ASP A 54 1.81 15.39 -19.79
N VAL A 55 2.24 15.05 -18.59
CA VAL A 55 3.22 13.98 -18.33
C VAL A 55 2.47 12.82 -17.69
N LEU A 56 2.36 11.71 -18.42
CA LEU A 56 1.55 10.55 -18.05
C LEU A 56 2.27 9.59 -17.07
N ASN A 57 3.56 9.82 -16.82
CA ASN A 57 4.36 9.01 -15.94
C ASN A 57 4.24 9.52 -14.49
N SER A 58 3.77 8.66 -13.58
CA SER A 58 3.64 8.97 -12.17
C SER A 58 4.91 8.68 -11.34
N GLU A 59 5.93 8.04 -11.94
CA GLU A 59 7.15 7.58 -11.26
C GLU A 59 8.42 8.23 -11.84
N ILE A 60 8.41 9.55 -12.01
CA ILE A 60 9.58 10.28 -12.48
C ILE A 60 10.62 10.35 -11.35
N ALA A 61 11.84 9.90 -11.63
CA ALA A 61 12.94 10.04 -10.70
C ALA A 61 13.28 11.53 -10.48
N VAL A 62 13.40 11.93 -9.21
CA VAL A 62 13.65 13.32 -8.82
C VAL A 62 14.90 13.88 -9.50
N GLU A 63 15.92 13.06 -9.68
CA GLU A 63 17.19 13.40 -10.33
C GLU A 63 17.02 13.83 -11.80
N ARG A 64 15.93 13.40 -12.45
CA ARG A 64 15.65 13.69 -13.85
C ARG A 64 14.95 15.04 -14.05
N ILE A 65 14.42 15.63 -13.00
CA ILE A 65 13.64 16.86 -13.10
C ILE A 65 14.16 18.00 -12.25
N ALA A 66 14.75 17.71 -11.09
CA ALA A 66 15.14 18.74 -10.12
C ALA A 66 16.19 19.70 -10.70
N GLY A 67 15.83 21.00 -10.72
CA GLY A 67 16.71 22.08 -11.15
C GLY A 67 16.94 22.18 -12.65
N ARG A 68 16.15 21.46 -13.49
CA ARG A 68 16.40 21.36 -14.92
C ARG A 68 15.59 22.34 -15.79
N ALA A 69 14.96 23.37 -15.19
CA ALA A 69 14.16 24.33 -15.95
C ALA A 69 14.94 25.00 -17.10
N ALA A 70 16.18 25.43 -16.83
CA ALA A 70 17.00 26.08 -17.85
C ALA A 70 17.36 25.14 -18.99
N GLU A 71 17.74 23.89 -18.68
CA GLU A 71 18.07 22.88 -19.68
C GLU A 71 16.87 22.51 -20.55
N LEU A 72 15.69 22.40 -19.96
CA LEU A 72 14.44 22.16 -20.70
C LEU A 72 14.11 23.33 -21.61
N LEU A 73 14.20 24.58 -21.15
CA LEU A 73 13.98 25.76 -21.98
C LEU A 73 14.99 25.86 -23.13
N GLU A 74 16.27 25.55 -22.90
CA GLU A 74 17.29 25.48 -23.94
C GLU A 74 17.00 24.38 -24.96
N ALA A 75 16.52 23.24 -24.52
CA ALA A 75 16.17 22.15 -25.43
C ALA A 75 14.97 22.52 -26.30
N ILE A 76 13.95 23.13 -25.71
CA ILE A 76 12.76 23.61 -26.41
C ILE A 76 13.12 24.72 -27.43
N ALA A 77 14.07 25.62 -27.08
CA ALA A 77 14.54 26.67 -28.00
C ALA A 77 15.19 26.12 -29.28
N ARG A 78 15.60 24.84 -29.30
CA ARG A 78 16.16 24.18 -30.50
C ARG A 78 15.11 23.66 -31.45
N VAL A 79 13.83 23.65 -31.05
CA VAL A 79 12.75 23.21 -31.93
C VAL A 79 12.49 24.30 -32.99
N PRO A 80 12.47 23.96 -34.29
CA PRO A 80 12.25 24.94 -35.35
C PRO A 80 10.93 25.70 -35.14
N GLY A 81 10.99 27.04 -35.22
CA GLY A 81 9.83 27.91 -35.02
C GLY A 81 9.54 28.28 -33.58
N VAL A 82 10.27 27.75 -32.59
CA VAL A 82 10.15 28.15 -31.19
C VAL A 82 11.15 29.25 -30.87
N LYS A 83 10.67 30.31 -30.23
CA LYS A 83 11.49 31.35 -29.62
C LYS A 83 11.16 31.42 -28.12
N VAL A 84 12.15 31.15 -27.29
CA VAL A 84 12.07 31.30 -25.83
C VAL A 84 12.37 32.76 -25.49
N LEU A 85 11.44 33.43 -24.80
CA LEU A 85 11.57 34.83 -24.35
C LEU A 85 12.39 34.92 -23.07
N ALA A 86 12.84 36.12 -22.73
CA ALA A 86 13.69 36.35 -21.56
C ALA A 86 12.98 36.11 -20.21
N ASP A 87 11.68 36.17 -20.22
CA ASP A 87 10.78 35.93 -19.07
C ASP A 87 10.12 34.53 -19.11
N ALA A 88 10.65 33.63 -19.92
CA ALA A 88 10.14 32.26 -20.00
C ALA A 88 10.34 31.51 -18.66
N GLU A 89 9.27 30.89 -18.23
CA GLU A 89 9.24 30.12 -16.97
C GLU A 89 8.53 28.77 -17.18
N ILE A 90 8.95 27.78 -16.40
CA ILE A 90 8.28 26.49 -16.32
C ILE A 90 7.62 26.38 -14.96
N HIS A 91 6.36 26.00 -14.92
CA HIS A 91 5.59 25.76 -13.70
C HIS A 91 5.00 24.35 -13.69
N SER A 92 4.94 23.75 -12.50
CA SER A 92 4.22 22.51 -12.28
C SER A 92 3.91 22.34 -10.80
N GLU A 93 2.99 21.42 -10.51
CA GLU A 93 2.69 20.97 -9.14
C GLU A 93 3.39 19.65 -8.82
N GLY A 94 3.47 19.30 -7.53
CA GLY A 94 4.05 18.04 -7.05
C GLY A 94 5.52 17.87 -7.41
N VAL A 95 5.89 16.66 -7.84
CA VAL A 95 7.29 16.30 -8.15
C VAL A 95 7.83 17.09 -9.34
N LEU A 96 7.00 17.36 -10.35
CA LEU A 96 7.40 18.17 -11.50
C LEU A 96 7.73 19.62 -11.13
N GLY A 97 7.15 20.17 -10.07
CA GLY A 97 7.48 21.50 -9.56
C GLY A 97 8.92 21.64 -9.10
N LEU A 98 9.64 20.53 -8.85
CA LEU A 98 11.06 20.52 -8.52
C LEU A 98 11.95 20.99 -9.68
N VAL A 99 11.40 21.11 -10.90
CA VAL A 99 12.12 21.61 -12.08
C VAL A 99 12.75 22.98 -11.83
N ASN A 100 12.13 23.84 -11.00
CA ASN A 100 12.59 25.19 -10.69
C ASN A 100 13.52 25.28 -9.47
N LEU A 101 13.93 24.15 -8.90
CA LEU A 101 14.85 24.18 -7.79
C LEU A 101 16.19 24.82 -8.21
N PRO A 102 16.78 25.69 -7.37
CA PRO A 102 18.16 26.15 -7.63
C PRO A 102 19.10 24.97 -7.77
N ALA A 103 20.00 25.00 -8.77
CA ALA A 103 20.91 23.89 -9.07
C ALA A 103 21.75 23.44 -7.87
N GLU A 104 22.10 24.38 -6.98
CA GLU A 104 22.81 24.12 -5.74
C GLU A 104 22.00 23.24 -4.75
N ASN A 105 20.68 23.36 -4.77
CA ASN A 105 19.77 22.55 -3.94
C ASN A 105 19.41 21.22 -4.61
N ALA A 106 19.39 21.19 -5.93
CA ALA A 106 19.07 20.00 -6.71
C ALA A 106 20.06 18.84 -6.44
N ALA A 107 21.36 19.14 -6.30
CA ALA A 107 22.39 18.13 -6.04
C ALA A 107 22.21 17.39 -4.69
N SER A 108 21.64 18.03 -3.67
CA SER A 108 21.42 17.44 -2.34
C SER A 108 20.05 16.77 -2.21
N LEU A 109 19.12 17.07 -3.11
CA LEU A 109 17.72 16.63 -3.05
C LEU A 109 17.55 15.11 -3.08
N PRO A 110 18.23 14.33 -3.94
CA PRO A 110 18.07 12.87 -3.98
C PRO A 110 18.40 12.22 -2.64
N ALA A 111 19.46 12.66 -1.97
CA ALA A 111 19.84 12.15 -0.66
C ALA A 111 18.80 12.51 0.41
N ALA A 112 18.27 13.74 0.39
CA ALA A 112 17.23 14.18 1.31
C ALA A 112 15.91 13.42 1.09
N MET A 113 15.50 13.20 -0.16
CA MET A 113 14.31 12.42 -0.52
C MET A 113 14.44 10.96 -0.11
N THR A 114 15.62 10.35 -0.33
CA THR A 114 15.90 8.98 0.13
C THR A 114 15.83 8.87 1.66
N ALA A 115 16.34 9.85 2.38
CA ALA A 115 16.26 9.89 3.84
C ALA A 115 14.82 10.05 4.33
N LEU A 116 14.05 10.91 3.68
CA LEU A 116 12.63 11.12 3.99
C LEU A 116 11.80 9.85 3.71
N ASP A 117 11.98 9.21 2.53
CA ASP A 117 11.30 7.94 2.21
C ASP A 117 11.60 6.87 3.25
N ARG A 118 12.87 6.72 3.64
CA ARG A 118 13.26 5.78 4.69
C ARG A 118 12.58 6.10 6.03
N GLN A 119 12.48 7.37 6.38
CA GLN A 119 11.81 7.80 7.61
C GLN A 119 10.31 7.54 7.56
N ILE A 120 9.65 7.82 6.44
CA ILE A 120 8.22 7.53 6.24
C ILE A 120 7.97 6.03 6.36
N ARG A 121 8.74 5.20 5.65
CA ARG A 121 8.61 3.72 5.73
C ARG A 121 8.82 3.20 7.15
N ALA A 122 9.82 3.74 7.86
CA ALA A 122 10.07 3.36 9.26
C ALA A 122 8.91 3.77 10.19
N ASN A 123 8.32 4.93 9.97
CA ASN A 123 7.17 5.40 10.74
C ASN A 123 5.92 4.57 10.44
N VAL A 124 5.63 4.31 9.17
CA VAL A 124 4.50 3.46 8.74
C VAL A 124 4.66 2.06 9.31
N ALA A 125 5.84 1.44 9.17
CA ALA A 125 6.11 0.10 9.66
C ALA A 125 5.87 -0.09 11.17
N ARG A 126 5.91 1.00 11.96
CA ARG A 126 5.65 0.98 13.41
C ARG A 126 4.20 1.24 13.77
N ARG A 127 3.33 1.62 12.84
CA ARG A 127 1.91 1.86 13.10
C ARG A 127 1.14 0.56 12.91
N ALA A 128 0.41 0.15 13.93
CA ALA A 128 -0.39 -1.06 13.90
C ALA A 128 -1.86 -0.77 14.22
N LEU A 129 -2.77 -1.45 13.55
CA LEU A 129 -4.21 -1.43 13.80
C LEU A 129 -4.69 -2.84 14.10
N VAL A 130 -5.48 -3.00 15.16
CA VAL A 130 -6.14 -4.26 15.47
C VAL A 130 -7.64 -4.12 15.23
N LEU A 131 -8.19 -4.96 14.34
CA LEU A 131 -9.60 -4.97 13.95
C LEU A 131 -10.26 -6.27 14.43
N PRO A 132 -11.11 -6.23 15.46
CA PRO A 132 -11.94 -7.36 15.77
C PRO A 132 -13.05 -7.52 14.73
N THR A 133 -13.40 -8.75 14.38
CA THR A 133 -14.44 -9.06 13.42
C THR A 133 -15.52 -9.91 14.06
N GLY A 134 -16.75 -9.72 13.65
CA GLY A 134 -17.89 -10.48 14.14
C GLY A 134 -19.06 -9.58 14.53
N THR A 135 -20.24 -9.89 13.99
CA THR A 135 -21.48 -9.21 14.34
C THR A 135 -21.79 -9.36 15.85
N GLU A 136 -21.41 -10.49 16.44
CA GLU A 136 -21.55 -10.74 17.87
C GLU A 136 -20.73 -9.79 18.77
N ILE A 137 -19.61 -9.25 18.24
CA ILE A 137 -18.81 -8.23 18.95
C ILE A 137 -19.48 -6.87 18.80
N ILE A 138 -19.96 -6.54 17.60
CA ILE A 138 -20.68 -5.30 17.31
C ILE A 138 -21.92 -5.19 18.20
N ASP A 139 -22.70 -6.27 18.29
CA ASP A 139 -23.91 -6.36 19.10
C ASP A 139 -23.63 -6.52 20.61
N ARG A 140 -22.37 -6.53 21.01
CA ARG A 140 -21.91 -6.71 22.41
C ARG A 140 -22.39 -8.02 23.05
N GLN A 141 -22.69 -9.03 22.26
CA GLN A 141 -23.05 -10.37 22.75
C GLN A 141 -21.79 -11.11 23.25
N VAL A 142 -20.63 -10.84 22.62
CA VAL A 142 -19.34 -11.39 23.03
C VAL A 142 -18.40 -10.24 23.37
N LYS A 143 -17.68 -10.38 24.49
CA LYS A 143 -16.66 -9.42 24.88
C LYS A 143 -15.39 -9.66 24.07
N ASP A 144 -14.93 -8.64 23.37
CA ASP A 144 -13.63 -8.67 22.70
C ASP A 144 -12.49 -8.68 23.75
N THR A 145 -11.75 -9.77 23.77
CA THR A 145 -10.56 -9.96 24.63
C THR A 145 -9.28 -9.96 23.80
N ASN A 146 -9.39 -10.07 22.48
CA ASN A 146 -8.24 -10.16 21.57
C ASN A 146 -7.63 -8.79 21.31
N THR A 147 -8.45 -7.79 20.99
CA THR A 147 -7.96 -6.44 20.67
C THR A 147 -7.15 -5.83 21.81
N PRO A 148 -7.63 -5.79 23.08
CA PRO A 148 -6.81 -5.21 24.15
C PRO A 148 -5.51 -5.97 24.39
N PHE A 149 -5.52 -7.31 24.29
CA PHE A 149 -4.30 -8.13 24.38
C PHE A 149 -3.31 -7.81 23.28
N LEU A 150 -3.76 -7.78 22.02
CA LEU A 150 -2.87 -7.52 20.87
C LEU A 150 -2.32 -6.08 20.88
N VAL A 151 -3.14 -5.10 21.23
CA VAL A 151 -2.70 -3.70 21.33
C VAL A 151 -1.62 -3.56 22.41
N GLU A 152 -1.80 -4.16 23.57
CA GLU A 152 -0.81 -4.14 24.66
C GLU A 152 0.49 -4.84 24.22
N LEU A 153 0.38 -6.03 23.63
CA LEU A 153 1.52 -6.80 23.12
C LEU A 153 2.29 -6.02 22.05
N LEU A 154 1.61 -5.45 21.06
CA LEU A 154 2.21 -4.65 20.01
C LEU A 154 2.93 -3.42 20.57
N LYS A 155 2.31 -2.72 21.54
CA LYS A 155 2.93 -1.57 22.22
C LYS A 155 4.18 -1.98 22.99
N SER A 156 4.18 -3.10 23.66
CA SER A 156 5.37 -3.62 24.37
C SER A 156 6.54 -3.94 23.43
N GLU A 157 6.22 -4.20 22.14
CA GLU A 157 7.17 -4.50 21.08
C GLU A 157 7.57 -3.26 20.24
N GLY A 158 7.15 -2.06 20.67
CA GLY A 158 7.55 -0.78 20.08
C GLY A 158 6.68 -0.30 18.92
N PHE A 159 5.50 -0.89 18.72
CA PHE A 159 4.53 -0.37 17.77
C PHE A 159 3.69 0.76 18.39
N SER A 160 3.28 1.72 17.55
CA SER A 160 2.15 2.58 17.84
C SER A 160 0.88 1.85 17.42
N ALA A 161 0.25 1.16 18.39
CA ALA A 161 -0.87 0.28 18.11
C ALA A 161 -2.20 0.89 18.56
N ASP A 162 -3.18 0.87 17.68
CA ASP A 162 -4.53 1.35 17.88
C ASP A 162 -5.54 0.19 17.86
N ALA A 163 -6.58 0.32 18.69
CA ALA A 163 -7.77 -0.51 18.60
C ALA A 163 -8.73 0.10 17.58
N GLY A 164 -9.04 -0.62 16.54
CA GLY A 164 -10.05 -0.22 15.57
C GLY A 164 -11.46 -0.62 15.97
N PRO A 165 -12.47 -0.16 15.25
CA PRO A 165 -13.86 -0.60 15.46
C PRO A 165 -14.02 -2.07 15.07
N ALA A 166 -15.03 -2.72 15.65
CA ALA A 166 -15.44 -4.04 15.21
C ALA A 166 -16.01 -3.96 13.78
N VAL A 167 -15.56 -4.89 12.91
CA VAL A 167 -15.97 -4.96 11.51
C VAL A 167 -17.02 -6.05 11.34
N ALA A 168 -18.05 -5.77 10.56
CA ALA A 168 -19.11 -6.72 10.28
C ALA A 168 -18.60 -7.91 9.42
N ASP A 169 -19.27 -9.06 9.57
CA ASP A 169 -18.95 -10.29 8.85
C ASP A 169 -19.48 -10.26 7.41
N ASP A 170 -19.15 -9.23 6.66
CA ASP A 170 -19.45 -9.13 5.24
C ASP A 170 -18.22 -8.64 4.44
N MET A 171 -18.21 -8.98 3.16
CA MET A 171 -17.06 -8.76 2.28
C MET A 171 -16.76 -7.27 2.09
N ASP A 172 -17.79 -6.46 1.85
CA ASP A 172 -17.63 -5.03 1.51
C ASP A 172 -17.15 -4.24 2.73
N SER A 173 -17.74 -4.49 3.90
CA SER A 173 -17.30 -3.88 5.18
C SER A 173 -15.84 -4.23 5.48
N MET A 174 -15.44 -5.47 5.23
CA MET A 174 -14.07 -5.92 5.49
C MET A 174 -13.07 -5.28 4.51
N ILE A 175 -13.34 -5.30 3.21
CA ILE A 175 -12.50 -4.63 2.20
C ILE A 175 -12.41 -3.15 2.51
N GLY A 176 -13.53 -2.50 2.85
CA GLY A 176 -13.57 -1.09 3.22
C GLY A 176 -12.67 -0.76 4.40
N ALA A 177 -12.75 -1.54 5.49
CA ALA A 177 -11.93 -1.34 6.70
C ALA A 177 -10.43 -1.56 6.43
N LEU A 178 -10.08 -2.60 5.67
CA LEU A 178 -8.69 -2.86 5.28
C LEU A 178 -8.13 -1.77 4.36
N SER A 179 -8.92 -1.31 3.38
CA SER A 179 -8.53 -0.21 2.48
C SER A 179 -8.36 1.11 3.22
N GLU A 180 -9.24 1.41 4.18
CA GLU A 180 -9.12 2.59 5.03
C GLU A 180 -7.84 2.55 5.87
N ALA A 181 -7.45 1.37 6.37
CA ALA A 181 -6.21 1.21 7.12
C ALA A 181 -4.97 1.50 6.25
N ILE A 182 -4.95 1.09 4.97
CA ILE A 182 -3.91 1.45 4.00
C ILE A 182 -3.84 2.98 3.86
N LEU A 183 -4.97 3.63 3.57
CA LEU A 183 -5.05 5.09 3.37
C LEU A 183 -4.62 5.87 4.62
N LYS A 184 -4.86 5.35 5.81
CA LYS A 184 -4.41 5.94 7.08
C LYS A 184 -2.94 5.66 7.40
N GLY A 185 -2.22 4.91 6.57
CA GLY A 185 -0.81 4.61 6.71
C GLY A 185 -0.48 3.69 7.90
N TYR A 186 -1.28 2.66 8.14
CA TYR A 186 -0.91 1.58 9.04
C TYR A 186 -0.01 0.58 8.32
N GLY A 187 1.17 0.28 8.90
CA GLY A 187 2.10 -0.70 8.35
C GLY A 187 1.77 -2.14 8.74
N LEU A 188 0.98 -2.31 9.80
CA LEU A 188 0.48 -3.62 10.25
C LEU A 188 -1.01 -3.52 10.57
N VAL A 189 -1.81 -4.39 9.98
CA VAL A 189 -3.22 -4.57 10.34
C VAL A 189 -3.44 -6.01 10.78
N VAL A 190 -3.86 -6.19 12.03
CA VAL A 190 -4.17 -7.51 12.57
C VAL A 190 -5.67 -7.62 12.74
N THR A 191 -6.28 -8.60 12.09
CA THR A 191 -7.70 -8.94 12.30
C THR A 191 -7.83 -10.16 13.21
N THR A 192 -8.89 -10.23 14.00
CA THR A 192 -9.20 -11.39 14.85
C THR A 192 -10.64 -11.84 14.63
N GLY A 193 -10.83 -13.12 14.30
CA GLY A 193 -12.12 -13.68 13.91
C GLY A 193 -12.34 -13.66 12.40
N GLY A 194 -13.50 -14.10 11.92
CA GLY A 194 -13.89 -14.12 10.50
C GLY A 194 -13.01 -14.98 9.59
N THR A 195 -12.18 -15.87 10.16
CA THR A 195 -11.29 -16.81 9.44
C THR A 195 -11.83 -18.24 9.43
N GLY A 196 -13.04 -18.43 9.96
CA GLY A 196 -13.68 -19.73 10.11
C GLY A 196 -14.18 -20.35 8.82
N ALA A 197 -14.95 -21.41 8.97
CA ALA A 197 -15.53 -22.16 7.87
C ALA A 197 -17.02 -21.85 7.61
N GLU A 198 -17.57 -20.86 8.25
CA GLU A 198 -18.95 -20.43 8.05
C GLU A 198 -19.07 -19.55 6.79
N SER A 199 -20.29 -19.41 6.28
CA SER A 199 -20.55 -18.57 5.11
C SER A 199 -20.26 -17.09 5.34
N LYS A 200 -20.35 -16.66 6.61
CA LYS A 200 -20.09 -15.26 7.03
C LYS A 200 -18.61 -14.93 7.23
N ASP A 201 -17.71 -15.90 7.29
CA ASP A 201 -16.29 -15.68 7.57
C ASP A 201 -15.56 -15.17 6.31
N HIS A 202 -15.44 -13.86 6.11
CA HIS A 202 -14.93 -13.25 4.88
C HIS A 202 -13.54 -12.60 4.97
N VAL A 203 -12.87 -12.63 6.13
CA VAL A 203 -11.60 -11.92 6.32
C VAL A 203 -10.50 -12.39 5.37
N VAL A 204 -10.37 -13.71 5.19
CA VAL A 204 -9.33 -14.29 4.32
C VAL A 204 -9.60 -13.94 2.85
N GLU A 205 -10.85 -13.98 2.43
CA GLU A 205 -11.27 -13.62 1.08
C GLU A 205 -11.08 -12.12 0.82
N ALA A 206 -11.33 -11.25 1.82
CA ALA A 206 -11.10 -9.83 1.71
C ALA A 206 -9.60 -9.49 1.56
N ILE A 207 -8.73 -10.17 2.31
CA ILE A 207 -7.29 -10.02 2.13
C ILE A 207 -6.85 -10.49 0.74
N LEU A 208 -7.36 -11.64 0.27
CA LEU A 208 -7.06 -12.15 -1.08
C LEU A 208 -7.59 -11.24 -2.19
N ALA A 209 -8.67 -10.49 -1.96
CA ALA A 209 -9.17 -9.49 -2.91
C ALA A 209 -8.22 -8.28 -3.04
N LEU A 210 -7.53 -7.91 -1.96
CA LEU A 210 -6.56 -6.82 -1.94
C LEU A 210 -5.16 -7.28 -2.37
N ASP A 211 -4.77 -8.49 -1.95
CA ASP A 211 -3.50 -9.14 -2.30
C ASP A 211 -3.77 -10.57 -2.78
N PRO A 212 -3.91 -10.82 -4.10
CA PRO A 212 -4.09 -12.16 -4.63
C PRO A 212 -2.94 -13.14 -4.34
N SER A 213 -1.77 -12.64 -3.92
CA SER A 213 -0.61 -13.44 -3.55
C SER A 213 -0.53 -13.76 -2.06
N ALA A 214 -1.53 -13.34 -1.26
CA ALA A 214 -1.55 -13.57 0.18
C ALA A 214 -1.46 -15.07 0.52
N ALA A 215 -0.64 -15.38 1.52
CA ALA A 215 -0.50 -16.74 2.03
C ALA A 215 -1.71 -17.08 2.93
N THR A 216 -2.39 -18.19 2.63
CA THR A 216 -3.61 -18.56 3.37
C THR A 216 -3.60 -20.04 3.81
N PRO A 217 -2.68 -20.45 4.71
CA PRO A 217 -2.58 -21.84 5.16
C PRO A 217 -3.79 -22.25 6.01
N TYR A 218 -4.20 -23.50 5.87
CA TYR A 218 -5.23 -24.10 6.70
C TYR A 218 -4.67 -24.46 8.10
N VAL A 219 -5.40 -24.08 9.13
CA VAL A 219 -5.19 -24.54 10.51
C VAL A 219 -5.97 -25.84 10.74
N VAL A 220 -7.21 -25.90 10.25
CA VAL A 220 -8.09 -27.06 10.34
C VAL A 220 -8.82 -27.23 9.02
N HIS A 221 -8.93 -28.48 8.55
CA HIS A 221 -9.80 -28.84 7.43
C HIS A 221 -11.13 -29.39 7.93
N TYR A 222 -12.20 -29.03 7.25
CA TYR A 222 -13.55 -29.54 7.44
C TYR A 222 -14.10 -30.10 6.13
N HIS A 223 -15.10 -30.99 6.25
CA HIS A 223 -15.87 -31.40 5.09
C HIS A 223 -16.94 -30.35 4.79
N ARG A 224 -16.85 -29.74 3.62
CA ARG A 224 -17.81 -28.75 3.15
C ARG A 224 -19.22 -29.34 3.12
N GLY A 225 -20.22 -28.59 3.61
CA GLY A 225 -21.62 -29.01 3.65
C GLY A 225 -22.00 -29.86 4.86
N GLN A 226 -21.09 -30.12 5.81
CA GLN A 226 -21.42 -30.76 7.08
C GLN A 226 -21.68 -29.73 8.17
N GLY A 227 -22.88 -29.77 8.75
CA GLY A 227 -23.31 -28.83 9.79
C GLY A 227 -23.30 -27.38 9.28
N ARG A 228 -22.62 -26.48 10.00
CA ARG A 228 -22.48 -25.05 9.65
C ARG A 228 -21.29 -24.74 8.73
N HIS A 229 -20.54 -25.75 8.30
CA HIS A 229 -19.34 -25.56 7.50
C HIS A 229 -19.67 -25.33 6.04
N ALA A 230 -19.61 -24.08 5.58
CA ALA A 230 -19.77 -23.67 4.18
C ALA A 230 -18.45 -23.67 3.41
N LYS A 231 -17.31 -23.69 4.12
CA LYS A 231 -15.94 -23.67 3.59
C LYS A 231 -15.16 -24.90 4.03
N ASP A 232 -13.99 -25.11 3.41
CA ASP A 232 -13.17 -26.32 3.61
C ASP A 232 -12.36 -26.33 4.91
N GLY A 233 -12.38 -25.23 5.69
CA GLY A 233 -11.67 -25.18 6.95
C GLY A 233 -11.41 -23.78 7.48
N VAL A 234 -10.68 -23.71 8.61
CA VAL A 234 -10.16 -22.48 9.20
C VAL A 234 -8.82 -22.18 8.59
N ARG A 235 -8.62 -20.95 8.14
CA ARG A 235 -7.36 -20.47 7.56
C ARG A 235 -6.83 -19.26 8.33
N LEU A 236 -5.52 -19.08 8.35
CA LEU A 236 -4.92 -17.77 8.59
C LEU A 236 -4.75 -17.05 7.26
N ALA A 237 -4.40 -15.77 7.31
CA ALA A 237 -3.92 -15.07 6.13
C ALA A 237 -2.79 -14.12 6.50
N VAL A 238 -1.78 -14.05 5.64
CA VAL A 238 -0.76 -12.99 5.63
C VAL A 238 -0.67 -12.45 4.22
N GLY A 239 -0.99 -11.19 4.06
CA GLY A 239 -0.94 -10.48 2.78
C GLY A 239 -0.23 -9.15 2.91
N ARG A 240 0.12 -8.53 1.78
CA ARG A 240 0.79 -7.24 1.75
C ARG A 240 0.31 -6.39 0.59
N VAL A 241 -0.07 -5.16 0.88
CA VAL A 241 -0.39 -4.14 -0.12
C VAL A 241 0.45 -2.91 0.19
N GLU A 242 1.29 -2.48 -0.73
CA GLU A 242 2.23 -1.38 -0.56
C GLU A 242 3.10 -1.52 0.71
N LEU A 243 2.92 -0.63 1.69
CA LEU A 243 3.63 -0.65 2.96
C LEU A 243 2.87 -1.36 4.08
N THR A 244 1.65 -1.83 3.83
CA THR A 244 0.76 -2.43 4.82
C THR A 244 0.82 -3.96 4.76
N THR A 245 1.15 -4.59 5.88
CA THR A 245 1.04 -6.04 6.07
C THR A 245 -0.27 -6.36 6.78
N PHE A 246 -1.06 -7.26 6.23
CA PHE A 246 -2.28 -7.80 6.83
C PHE A 246 -2.01 -9.15 7.46
N VAL A 247 -2.49 -9.36 8.67
CA VAL A 247 -2.44 -10.67 9.35
C VAL A 247 -3.81 -11.00 9.90
N ALA A 248 -4.44 -12.04 9.37
CA ALA A 248 -5.70 -12.55 9.89
C ALA A 248 -5.44 -13.69 10.88
N LEU A 249 -5.78 -13.47 12.14
CA LEU A 249 -5.73 -14.46 13.20
C LEU A 249 -7.12 -15.05 13.45
N THR A 250 -7.15 -16.26 14.02
CA THR A 250 -8.39 -16.93 14.42
C THR A 250 -9.13 -16.18 15.53
N GLY A 251 -10.42 -16.51 15.75
CA GLY A 251 -11.24 -15.87 16.80
C GLY A 251 -10.89 -16.27 18.24
N PRO A 252 -10.62 -17.56 18.53
CA PRO A 252 -10.40 -18.02 19.90
C PRO A 252 -9.19 -17.36 20.56
N HIS A 253 -9.38 -16.73 21.73
CA HIS A 253 -8.34 -15.98 22.45
C HIS A 253 -7.07 -16.80 22.72
N ARG A 254 -7.22 -18.09 23.03
CA ARG A 254 -6.07 -18.99 23.25
C ARG A 254 -5.19 -19.08 21.99
N GLU A 255 -5.80 -19.21 20.82
CA GLU A 255 -5.10 -19.32 19.55
C GLU A 255 -4.38 -18.02 19.20
N VAL A 256 -5.05 -16.88 19.41
CA VAL A 256 -4.45 -15.54 19.24
C VAL A 256 -3.21 -15.37 20.12
N ARG A 257 -3.28 -15.77 21.39
CA ARG A 257 -2.15 -15.69 22.32
C ARG A 257 -0.95 -16.56 21.92
N LEU A 258 -1.19 -17.65 21.24
CA LEU A 258 -0.14 -18.53 20.72
C LEU A 258 0.47 -17.99 19.41
N ALA A 259 -0.38 -17.52 18.48
CA ALA A 259 0.07 -17.08 17.17
C ALA A 259 0.75 -15.69 17.21
N ALA A 260 0.30 -14.77 18.05
CA ALA A 260 0.79 -13.40 18.08
C ALA A 260 2.30 -13.25 18.36
N PRO A 261 2.93 -14.01 19.30
CA PRO A 261 4.39 -13.98 19.47
C PRO A 261 5.17 -14.49 18.24
N VAL A 262 4.63 -15.49 17.53
CA VAL A 262 5.24 -16.00 16.28
C VAL A 262 5.14 -14.94 15.19
N MET A 263 3.97 -14.34 15.03
CA MET A 263 3.75 -13.20 14.13
C MET A 263 4.80 -12.10 14.38
N LEU A 264 4.93 -11.64 15.61
CA LEU A 264 5.85 -10.55 15.96
C LEU A 264 7.31 -10.90 15.71
N ARG A 265 7.72 -12.12 16.02
CA ARG A 265 9.07 -12.59 15.73
C ARG A 265 9.33 -12.56 14.22
N GLY A 266 8.46 -13.19 13.43
CA GLY A 266 8.63 -13.23 11.98
C GLY A 266 8.61 -11.85 11.33
N LEU A 267 7.76 -10.92 11.81
CA LEU A 267 7.76 -9.53 11.33
C LEU A 267 9.08 -8.82 11.64
N LYS A 268 9.66 -9.03 12.82
CA LYS A 268 10.97 -8.47 13.22
C LYS A 268 12.13 -9.05 12.41
N ASP A 269 12.07 -10.35 12.15
CA ASP A 269 13.11 -11.09 11.42
C ASP A 269 13.00 -10.87 9.89
N GLY A 270 11.97 -10.16 9.42
CA GLY A 270 11.71 -9.92 8.00
C GLY A 270 11.32 -11.19 7.24
N THR A 271 10.71 -12.15 7.94
CA THR A 271 10.23 -13.42 7.35
C THR A 271 9.21 -13.12 6.25
N ASP A 272 9.32 -13.82 5.11
CA ASP A 272 8.36 -13.67 4.03
C ASP A 272 6.95 -14.12 4.44
N GLN A 273 5.94 -13.65 3.72
CA GLN A 273 4.54 -13.85 4.10
C GLN A 273 4.13 -15.33 4.10
N ASN A 274 4.68 -16.17 3.22
CA ASN A 274 4.34 -17.60 3.16
C ASN A 274 4.89 -18.34 4.39
N GLN A 275 6.17 -18.11 4.71
CA GLN A 275 6.81 -18.71 5.86
C GLN A 275 6.17 -18.25 7.17
N LEU A 276 5.87 -16.93 7.29
CA LEU A 276 5.21 -16.37 8.46
C LEU A 276 3.82 -16.99 8.69
N ALA A 277 3.03 -17.10 7.65
CA ALA A 277 1.71 -17.71 7.72
C ALA A 277 1.78 -19.19 8.10
N GLU A 278 2.71 -19.93 7.50
CA GLU A 278 2.92 -21.36 7.81
C GLU A 278 3.44 -21.58 9.23
N ASP A 279 4.35 -20.77 9.73
CA ASP A 279 4.87 -20.88 11.09
C ASP A 279 3.75 -20.73 12.13
N MET A 280 2.87 -19.74 11.94
CA MET A 280 1.70 -19.56 12.79
C MET A 280 0.72 -20.74 12.67
N ALA A 281 0.43 -21.19 11.44
CA ALA A 281 -0.51 -22.29 11.20
C ALA A 281 0.02 -23.61 11.79
N ASN A 282 1.31 -23.90 11.63
CA ASN A 282 1.95 -25.11 12.18
C ASN A 282 1.90 -25.16 13.72
N LEU A 283 2.13 -24.02 14.37
CA LEU A 283 1.98 -23.91 15.81
C LEU A 283 0.54 -24.24 16.25
N LEU A 284 -0.45 -23.65 15.58
CA LEU A 284 -1.87 -23.87 15.92
C LEU A 284 -2.29 -25.32 15.62
N ARG A 285 -1.84 -25.93 14.51
CA ARG A 285 -2.09 -27.34 14.19
C ARG A 285 -1.56 -28.26 15.29
N THR A 286 -0.31 -28.02 15.72
CA THR A 286 0.33 -28.80 16.78
C THR A 286 -0.45 -28.73 18.10
N GLU A 287 -0.86 -27.53 18.48
CA GLU A 287 -1.65 -27.29 19.70
C GLU A 287 -3.02 -27.99 19.66
N LEU A 288 -3.72 -27.92 18.53
CA LEU A 288 -5.00 -28.60 18.34
C LEU A 288 -4.88 -30.11 18.41
N MET A 289 -3.82 -30.69 17.83
CA MET A 289 -3.55 -32.15 17.93
C MET A 289 -3.26 -32.58 19.37
N ALA A 290 -2.46 -31.81 20.11
CA ALA A 290 -2.16 -32.09 21.51
C ALA A 290 -3.42 -32.06 22.37
N HIS A 291 -4.34 -31.13 22.09
CA HIS A 291 -5.59 -31.01 22.83
C HIS A 291 -6.55 -32.17 22.54
N ARG A 292 -6.67 -32.64 21.29
CA ARG A 292 -7.47 -33.83 20.93
C ARG A 292 -6.94 -35.08 21.64
N GLY A 293 -5.63 -35.33 21.60
CA GLY A 293 -5.04 -36.48 22.28
C GLY A 293 -5.17 -36.49 23.82
N SER A 294 -5.41 -35.33 24.43
CA SER A 294 -5.66 -35.22 25.88
C SER A 294 -7.13 -35.48 26.24
N ILE A 295 -8.07 -35.26 25.34
CA ILE A 295 -9.51 -35.55 25.52
C ILE A 295 -9.77 -37.06 25.38
N GLU A 296 -9.14 -37.73 24.42
CA GLU A 296 -9.28 -39.19 24.23
C GLU A 296 -8.65 -40.02 25.37
N LYS A 297 -7.79 -39.45 26.21
CA LYS A 297 -7.15 -40.11 27.35
C LYS A 297 -7.83 -39.86 28.69
N ARG A 298 -8.99 -39.17 28.75
CA ARG A 298 -9.78 -39.08 29.94
C ARG A 298 -10.74 -40.28 30.01
N PRO A 299 -10.61 -41.13 31.04
CA PRO A 299 -11.43 -42.33 31.20
C PRO A 299 -12.92 -42.00 31.42
#